data_b491284762ace9770f30aa4cba058aa1
#
_entry.id   b491284762ace9770f30aa4cba058aa1
#
_cell.length_a   1.000
_cell.length_b   1.000
_cell.length_c   1.000
_cell.angle_alpha   90.00
_cell.angle_beta   90.00
_cell.angle_gamma   90.00
#
_symmetry.space_group_name_H-M   'P 1'
#
loop_
_entity.id
_entity.type
_entity.pdbx_description
1 polymer ?
#
loop_
_entity_poly.entity_id
_entity_poly.type
_entity_poly.pdbx_seq_one_letter_code
_entity_poly.pdbx_strand_id
1 'polypeptide(L)'
;MKKIRQKLCSVGFVYIVGGLILSGAAALLLIAIASSASHYLFEDSKSKRLLIFIPACVAAFVLFVLLEKHFISRKFRKLSNYYAMASVIAFVAALLVMDIIDIALERFKITDNYEDHTAKELFIAMAALSILLAAGISSFAVMFRLMTKNKSEYISYICDGVGRLADDTEGVVIEEKGSDELEKISASINKMSQELNEKRRRERELEAQRSELITNVSHDLRSPLTSIIGYVRLLKENGCKDEQKFSEYIEVTDRRLQGLKKLVDELFELTKLDSPDFTMNFEAGDVTGLVKQFGFEMGMILGQQGFTLECDIDDEPFEMQLDHERLARVMNNLFANAAKYAEPNTAVRLSSKVSGSGINICLSNRIADGRQVDTTSMFDRFYKDDRSRSDTSGAGLGLAIAKRIVELHGGSISAAADSGMITFTVTLTRSS
;
A
#
# COMPACT_ATOMS: atom_id res chain seq x y z
N MET A 1 0.39 20.44 -9.59
CA MET A 1 -0.93 19.81 -9.48
C MET A 1 -2.10 20.81 -9.24
N LYS A 2 -2.00 21.83 -8.37
CA LYS A 2 -3.08 22.84 -8.14
C LYS A 2 -3.57 23.55 -9.41
N LYS A 3 -2.68 23.97 -10.32
CA LYS A 3 -3.05 24.64 -11.58
C LYS A 3 -3.78 23.74 -12.60
N ILE A 4 -3.49 22.44 -12.63
CA ILE A 4 -4.17 21.49 -13.52
C ILE A 4 -5.58 21.18 -13.00
N ARG A 5 -5.75 21.10 -11.67
CA ARG A 5 -7.04 20.89 -11.01
C ARG A 5 -8.00 22.09 -11.23
N GLN A 6 -7.50 23.31 -11.15
CA GLN A 6 -8.28 24.52 -11.43
C GLN A 6 -8.71 24.60 -12.90
N LYS A 7 -7.86 24.20 -13.86
CA LYS A 7 -8.20 24.18 -15.29
C LYS A 7 -9.21 23.09 -15.66
N LEU A 8 -9.14 21.91 -15.05
CA LEU A 8 -10.12 20.83 -15.27
C LEU A 8 -11.50 21.13 -14.67
N CYS A 9 -11.56 21.75 -13.49
CA CYS A 9 -12.82 22.22 -12.91
C CYS A 9 -13.45 23.38 -13.71
N SER A 10 -12.66 24.33 -14.19
CA SER A 10 -13.18 25.49 -14.93
C SER A 10 -13.71 25.09 -16.31
N VAL A 11 -13.05 24.17 -17.03
CA VAL A 11 -13.50 23.71 -18.35
C VAL A 11 -14.79 22.90 -18.23
N GLY A 12 -14.88 21.97 -17.26
CA GLY A 12 -16.11 21.19 -17.00
C GLY A 12 -17.28 22.08 -16.58
N PHE A 13 -17.05 23.08 -15.74
CA PHE A 13 -18.07 24.03 -15.29
C PHE A 13 -18.58 24.90 -16.44
N VAL A 14 -17.70 25.41 -17.29
CA VAL A 14 -18.08 26.23 -18.48
C VAL A 14 -18.91 25.42 -19.47
N TYR A 15 -18.60 24.16 -19.72
CA TYR A 15 -19.40 23.28 -20.59
C TYR A 15 -20.79 22.98 -20.03
N ILE A 16 -20.89 22.73 -18.72
CA ILE A 16 -22.18 22.45 -18.04
C ILE A 16 -23.06 23.71 -18.05
N VAL A 17 -22.50 24.86 -17.68
CA VAL A 17 -23.23 26.14 -17.67
C VAL A 17 -23.61 26.57 -19.08
N GLY A 18 -22.73 26.42 -20.05
CA GLY A 18 -23.00 26.72 -21.47
C GLY A 18 -24.11 25.80 -22.04
N GLY A 19 -24.10 24.54 -21.72
CA GLY A 19 -25.15 23.58 -22.12
C GLY A 19 -26.52 23.90 -21.51
N LEU A 20 -26.55 24.26 -20.22
CA LEU A 20 -27.76 24.69 -19.52
C LEU A 20 -28.36 25.98 -20.10
N ILE A 21 -27.53 26.97 -20.44
CA ILE A 21 -27.97 28.23 -21.05
C ILE A 21 -28.51 27.96 -22.46
N LEU A 22 -27.84 27.12 -23.26
CA LEU A 22 -28.26 26.83 -24.63
C LEU A 22 -29.57 26.02 -24.67
N SER A 23 -29.72 25.03 -23.78
CA SER A 23 -30.96 24.24 -23.67
C SER A 23 -32.14 25.05 -23.14
N GLY A 24 -31.90 25.95 -22.18
CA GLY A 24 -32.88 26.89 -21.68
C GLY A 24 -33.33 27.88 -22.75
N ALA A 25 -32.42 28.45 -23.52
CA ALA A 25 -32.73 29.36 -24.62
C ALA A 25 -33.54 28.68 -25.74
N ALA A 26 -33.22 27.43 -26.08
CA ALA A 26 -33.98 26.65 -27.07
C ALA A 26 -35.40 26.32 -26.60
N ALA A 27 -35.57 25.99 -25.32
CA ALA A 27 -36.88 25.75 -24.73
C ALA A 27 -37.74 27.01 -24.70
N LEU A 28 -37.18 28.16 -24.32
CA LEU A 28 -37.87 29.47 -24.32
C LEU A 28 -38.28 29.90 -25.76
N LEU A 29 -37.43 29.62 -26.72
CA LEU A 29 -37.73 29.92 -28.15
C LEU A 29 -38.91 29.09 -28.65
N LEU A 30 -38.99 27.81 -28.31
CA LEU A 30 -40.11 26.92 -28.65
C LEU A 30 -41.41 27.34 -27.98
N ILE A 31 -41.37 27.79 -26.73
CA ILE A 31 -42.52 28.29 -26.00
C ILE A 31 -43.02 29.60 -26.61
N ALA A 32 -42.12 30.50 -26.99
CA ALA A 32 -42.45 31.76 -27.67
C ALA A 32 -43.10 31.52 -29.04
N ILE A 33 -42.57 30.62 -29.86
CA ILE A 33 -43.13 30.23 -31.16
C ILE A 33 -44.51 29.60 -30.98
N ALA A 34 -44.70 28.70 -29.99
CA ALA A 34 -45.96 28.06 -29.73
C ALA A 34 -47.03 29.04 -29.23
N SER A 35 -46.62 30.02 -28.40
CA SER A 35 -47.52 31.11 -27.95
C SER A 35 -47.96 31.99 -29.10
N SER A 36 -47.08 32.44 -29.98
CA SER A 36 -47.38 33.22 -31.17
C SER A 36 -48.30 32.47 -32.14
N ALA A 37 -47.99 31.17 -32.41
CA ALA A 37 -48.80 30.36 -33.29
C ALA A 37 -50.18 30.08 -32.72
N SER A 38 -50.33 29.87 -31.42
CA SER A 38 -51.65 29.68 -30.75
C SER A 38 -52.50 30.93 -30.80
N HIS A 39 -51.88 32.10 -30.69
CA HIS A 39 -52.58 33.37 -30.79
C HIS A 39 -53.07 33.68 -32.21
N TYR A 40 -52.28 33.32 -33.22
CA TYR A 40 -52.60 33.54 -34.66
C TYR A 40 -53.68 32.57 -35.17
N LEU A 41 -53.68 31.30 -34.69
CA LEU A 41 -54.61 30.26 -35.15
C LEU A 41 -55.95 30.25 -34.48
N PHE A 42 -56.10 30.80 -33.26
CA PHE A 42 -57.34 30.72 -32.46
C PHE A 42 -57.68 32.02 -31.75
N GLU A 43 -58.07 33.02 -32.50
CA GLU A 43 -58.39 34.36 -31.98
C GLU A 43 -59.61 34.35 -31.03
N ASP A 44 -60.55 33.39 -31.19
CA ASP A 44 -61.87 33.38 -30.51
C ASP A 44 -62.09 32.30 -29.44
N SER A 45 -61.14 31.44 -29.10
CA SER A 45 -61.39 30.36 -28.14
C SER A 45 -60.24 30.02 -27.21
N LYS A 46 -60.33 30.43 -25.93
CA LYS A 46 -59.30 30.16 -24.89
C LYS A 46 -58.99 28.67 -24.73
N SER A 47 -59.99 27.79 -24.81
CA SER A 47 -59.85 26.32 -24.65
C SER A 47 -59.01 25.70 -25.77
N LYS A 48 -59.09 26.23 -27.00
CA LYS A 48 -58.29 25.72 -28.13
C LYS A 48 -56.84 26.17 -28.10
N ARG A 49 -56.58 27.35 -27.49
CA ARG A 49 -55.19 27.84 -27.26
C ARG A 49 -54.43 26.93 -26.28
N LEU A 50 -55.09 26.48 -25.21
CA LEU A 50 -54.52 25.59 -24.21
C LEU A 50 -54.13 24.24 -24.82
N LEU A 51 -54.92 23.76 -25.78
CA LEU A 51 -54.73 22.46 -26.44
C LEU A 51 -53.43 22.40 -27.25
N ILE A 52 -52.89 23.54 -27.73
CA ILE A 52 -51.60 23.61 -28.44
C ILE A 52 -50.48 24.00 -27.50
N PHE A 53 -50.74 24.85 -26.50
CA PHE A 53 -49.69 25.38 -25.61
C PHE A 53 -49.13 24.32 -24.68
N ILE A 54 -49.98 23.45 -24.10
CA ILE A 54 -49.56 22.40 -23.20
C ILE A 54 -48.64 21.37 -23.88
N PRO A 55 -48.98 20.80 -25.07
CA PRO A 55 -48.07 19.89 -25.78
C PRO A 55 -46.74 20.53 -26.19
N ALA A 56 -46.77 21.82 -26.54
CA ALA A 56 -45.53 22.57 -26.91
C ALA A 56 -44.61 22.77 -25.70
N CYS A 57 -45.13 23.08 -24.54
CA CYS A 57 -44.38 23.15 -23.27
C CYS A 57 -43.78 21.80 -22.91
N VAL A 58 -44.56 20.72 -23.05
CA VAL A 58 -44.06 19.35 -22.79
C VAL A 58 -42.98 18.98 -23.79
N ALA A 59 -43.14 19.30 -25.08
CA ALA A 59 -42.12 19.05 -26.10
C ALA A 59 -40.84 19.83 -25.86
N ALA A 60 -40.97 21.13 -25.51
CA ALA A 60 -39.82 21.95 -25.15
C ALA A 60 -39.06 21.42 -23.92
N PHE A 61 -39.81 20.92 -22.94
CA PHE A 61 -39.24 20.31 -21.74
C PHE A 61 -38.56 18.98 -22.05
N VAL A 62 -39.16 18.10 -22.84
CA VAL A 62 -38.55 16.84 -23.27
C VAL A 62 -37.28 17.11 -24.05
N LEU A 63 -37.25 18.11 -24.94
CA LEU A 63 -36.09 18.55 -25.68
C LEU A 63 -34.99 19.07 -24.76
N PHE A 64 -35.35 19.85 -23.74
CA PHE A 64 -34.40 20.33 -22.72
C PHE A 64 -33.71 19.18 -22.02
N VAL A 65 -34.47 18.20 -21.52
CA VAL A 65 -33.92 16.99 -20.84
C VAL A 65 -33.05 16.14 -21.77
N LEU A 66 -33.42 16.00 -23.05
CA LEU A 66 -32.64 15.26 -24.03
C LEU A 66 -31.32 15.96 -24.36
N LEU A 67 -31.33 17.28 -24.54
CA LEU A 67 -30.13 18.08 -24.78
C LEU A 67 -29.20 18.07 -23.56
N GLU A 68 -29.73 18.22 -22.35
CA GLU A 68 -28.96 18.09 -21.12
C GLU A 68 -28.27 16.72 -21.01
N LYS A 69 -28.98 15.63 -21.32
CA LYS A 69 -28.44 14.27 -21.33
C LYS A 69 -27.39 14.05 -22.43
N HIS A 70 -27.46 14.78 -23.55
CA HIS A 70 -26.49 14.70 -24.64
C HIS A 70 -25.19 15.45 -24.30
N PHE A 71 -25.27 16.61 -23.65
CA PHE A 71 -24.11 17.45 -23.31
C PHE A 71 -23.31 16.94 -22.13
N ILE A 72 -23.88 16.09 -21.25
CA ILE A 72 -23.18 15.58 -20.09
C ILE A 72 -22.47 14.28 -20.42
N SER A 73 -21.13 14.33 -20.32
CA SER A 73 -20.23 13.21 -20.59
C SER A 73 -20.67 11.89 -19.93
N ARG A 74 -20.52 10.77 -20.63
CA ARG A 74 -20.85 9.40 -20.17
C ARG A 74 -20.23 9.08 -18.77
N LYS A 75 -19.17 9.76 -18.39
CA LYS A 75 -18.44 9.55 -17.13
C LYS A 75 -19.20 10.04 -15.88
N PHE A 76 -20.14 11.00 -16.05
CA PHE A 76 -20.96 11.56 -14.97
C PHE A 76 -22.44 11.18 -15.07
N ARG A 77 -22.75 10.10 -15.76
CA ARG A 77 -24.14 9.74 -16.11
C ARG A 77 -25.09 9.59 -14.92
N LYS A 78 -24.62 9.07 -13.77
CA LYS A 78 -25.45 8.89 -12.56
C LYS A 78 -25.76 10.22 -11.87
N LEU A 79 -24.74 11.08 -11.73
CA LEU A 79 -24.88 12.43 -11.18
C LEU A 79 -25.77 13.31 -12.08
N SER A 80 -25.59 13.21 -13.40
CA SER A 80 -26.40 13.85 -14.43
C SER A 80 -27.88 13.47 -14.33
N ASN A 81 -28.21 12.18 -14.19
CA ASN A 81 -29.59 11.73 -14.06
C ASN A 81 -30.26 12.30 -12.79
N TYR A 82 -29.49 12.48 -11.71
CA TYR A 82 -29.99 13.10 -10.47
C TYR A 82 -30.35 14.57 -10.69
N TYR A 83 -29.48 15.35 -11.35
CA TYR A 83 -29.74 16.75 -11.67
C TYR A 83 -30.87 16.91 -12.69
N ALA A 84 -30.94 16.06 -13.72
CA ALA A 84 -32.03 16.06 -14.67
C ALA A 84 -33.39 15.80 -13.98
N MET A 85 -33.44 14.82 -13.06
CA MET A 85 -34.66 14.52 -12.31
C MET A 85 -35.04 15.68 -11.37
N ALA A 86 -34.09 16.35 -10.73
CA ALA A 86 -34.30 17.53 -9.92
C ALA A 86 -34.88 18.69 -10.74
N SER A 87 -34.35 18.93 -11.94
CA SER A 87 -34.85 19.94 -12.87
C SER A 87 -36.29 19.64 -13.34
N VAL A 88 -36.59 18.37 -13.61
CA VAL A 88 -37.96 17.93 -13.96
C VAL A 88 -38.95 18.26 -12.85
N ILE A 89 -38.69 17.87 -11.62
CA ILE A 89 -39.60 18.06 -10.48
C ILE A 89 -39.78 19.55 -10.22
N ALA A 90 -38.72 20.36 -10.25
CA ALA A 90 -38.79 21.79 -10.05
C ALA A 90 -39.59 22.50 -11.16
N PHE A 91 -39.46 22.06 -12.42
CA PHE A 91 -40.23 22.59 -13.54
C PHE A 91 -41.73 22.28 -13.41
N VAL A 92 -42.09 21.01 -13.07
CA VAL A 92 -43.48 20.62 -12.84
C VAL A 92 -44.08 21.40 -11.66
N ALA A 93 -43.34 21.58 -10.57
CA ALA A 93 -43.78 22.41 -9.44
C ALA A 93 -44.02 23.86 -9.85
N ALA A 94 -43.17 24.45 -10.68
CA ALA A 94 -43.37 25.80 -11.20
C ALA A 94 -44.61 25.92 -12.07
N LEU A 95 -44.89 24.93 -12.94
CA LEU A 95 -46.12 24.91 -13.75
C LEU A 95 -47.38 24.81 -12.88
N LEU A 96 -47.40 23.97 -11.84
CA LEU A 96 -48.52 23.86 -10.91
C LEU A 96 -48.79 25.16 -10.15
N VAL A 97 -47.75 25.89 -9.75
CA VAL A 97 -47.87 27.21 -9.12
C VAL A 97 -48.46 28.22 -10.12
N MET A 98 -48.03 28.17 -11.39
CA MET A 98 -48.64 28.99 -12.46
C MET A 98 -50.12 28.74 -12.62
N ASP A 99 -50.55 27.47 -12.73
CA ASP A 99 -51.95 27.12 -12.87
C ASP A 99 -52.80 27.60 -11.68
N ILE A 100 -52.29 27.48 -10.45
CA ILE A 100 -52.97 27.97 -9.24
C ILE A 100 -53.17 29.48 -9.25
N ILE A 101 -52.15 30.24 -9.70
CA ILE A 101 -52.21 31.69 -9.78
C ILE A 101 -53.19 32.12 -10.90
N ASP A 102 -53.19 31.44 -12.06
CA ASP A 102 -54.14 31.70 -13.16
C ASP A 102 -55.58 31.48 -12.72
N ILE A 103 -55.87 30.37 -12.04
CA ILE A 103 -57.20 30.08 -11.45
C ILE A 103 -57.57 31.14 -10.41
N ALA A 104 -56.65 31.60 -9.59
CA ALA A 104 -56.88 32.64 -8.59
C ALA A 104 -57.22 33.99 -9.25
N LEU A 105 -56.50 34.38 -10.29
CA LEU A 105 -56.76 35.61 -11.04
C LEU A 105 -58.13 35.58 -11.74
N GLU A 106 -58.51 34.44 -12.32
CA GLU A 106 -59.83 34.23 -12.94
C GLU A 106 -60.99 34.29 -11.92
N ARG A 107 -60.76 33.77 -10.71
CA ARG A 107 -61.76 33.72 -9.65
C ARG A 107 -62.01 35.08 -8.99
N PHE A 108 -60.99 35.92 -8.92
CA PHE A 108 -61.12 37.26 -8.32
C PHE A 108 -61.74 38.32 -9.25
N LYS A 109 -62.15 37.97 -10.50
CA LYS A 109 -62.85 38.87 -11.45
C LYS A 109 -62.30 40.32 -11.42
N ILE A 110 -61.01 40.54 -11.54
CA ILE A 110 -60.38 41.89 -11.49
C ILE A 110 -60.66 42.67 -12.78
N THR A 111 -61.41 42.10 -13.75
CA THR A 111 -61.46 42.57 -15.13
C THR A 111 -62.76 43.34 -15.50
N ASP A 112 -63.75 43.60 -14.61
CA ASP A 112 -65.09 43.99 -15.07
C ASP A 112 -65.44 45.47 -14.98
N ASN A 113 -64.60 46.46 -14.72
CA ASN A 113 -65.00 47.88 -14.79
C ASN A 113 -63.87 48.88 -14.96
N TYR A 114 -63.38 49.10 -16.18
CA TYR A 114 -62.62 50.35 -16.47
C TYR A 114 -62.52 50.64 -17.98
N GLU A 115 -62.89 51.87 -18.39
CA GLU A 115 -62.91 52.36 -19.78
C GLU A 115 -61.54 52.75 -20.40
N ASP A 116 -60.45 52.42 -19.78
CA ASP A 116 -59.11 52.63 -20.35
C ASP A 116 -58.32 51.30 -20.36
N HIS A 117 -58.87 50.40 -21.16
CA HIS A 117 -58.66 48.96 -21.02
C HIS A 117 -57.28 48.45 -21.40
N THR A 118 -56.60 49.07 -22.39
CA THR A 118 -55.42 48.45 -23.01
C THR A 118 -54.11 48.57 -22.19
N ALA A 119 -53.84 49.73 -21.58
CA ALA A 119 -52.59 49.96 -20.84
C ALA A 119 -52.60 49.31 -19.45
N LYS A 120 -53.79 49.27 -18.77
CA LYS A 120 -53.95 48.65 -17.45
C LYS A 120 -53.95 47.13 -17.53
N GLU A 121 -54.63 46.54 -18.54
CA GLU A 121 -54.59 45.11 -18.79
C GLU A 121 -53.19 44.63 -19.12
N LEU A 122 -52.42 45.36 -19.93
CA LEU A 122 -51.06 45.03 -20.25
C LEU A 122 -50.15 45.11 -19.00
N PHE A 123 -50.34 46.12 -18.12
CA PHE A 123 -49.58 46.29 -16.88
C PHE A 123 -49.90 45.15 -15.89
N ILE A 124 -51.15 44.75 -15.72
CA ILE A 124 -51.58 43.65 -14.85
C ILE A 124 -51.05 42.33 -15.41
N ALA A 125 -51.12 42.11 -16.71
CA ALA A 125 -50.55 40.90 -17.36
C ALA A 125 -49.03 40.81 -17.19
N MET A 126 -48.31 41.91 -17.37
CA MET A 126 -46.85 41.96 -17.14
C MET A 126 -46.50 41.75 -15.66
N ALA A 127 -47.25 42.32 -14.72
CA ALA A 127 -47.03 42.14 -13.30
C ALA A 127 -47.31 40.69 -12.89
N ALA A 128 -48.39 40.07 -13.38
CA ALA A 128 -48.70 38.68 -13.16
C ALA A 128 -47.60 37.77 -13.73
N LEU A 129 -47.15 38.02 -14.96
CA LEU A 129 -46.07 37.26 -15.58
C LEU A 129 -44.75 37.38 -14.78
N SER A 130 -44.41 38.55 -14.26
CA SER A 130 -43.18 38.75 -13.46
C SER A 130 -43.29 38.04 -12.11
N ILE A 131 -44.44 38.00 -11.45
CA ILE A 131 -44.67 37.28 -10.22
C ILE A 131 -44.59 35.75 -10.47
N LEU A 132 -45.15 35.27 -11.58
CA LEU A 132 -45.10 33.87 -11.99
C LEU A 132 -43.64 33.41 -12.25
N LEU A 133 -42.87 34.21 -12.99
CA LEU A 133 -41.48 33.94 -13.22
C LEU A 133 -40.63 33.92 -11.93
N ALA A 134 -40.88 34.88 -11.04
CA ALA A 134 -40.18 34.95 -9.75
C ALA A 134 -40.54 33.75 -8.85
N ALA A 135 -41.81 33.35 -8.81
CA ALA A 135 -42.27 32.16 -8.07
C ALA A 135 -41.66 30.87 -8.64
N GLY A 136 -41.63 30.74 -9.97
CA GLY A 136 -40.99 29.60 -10.66
C GLY A 136 -39.47 29.47 -10.36
N ILE A 137 -38.74 30.58 -10.48
CA ILE A 137 -37.30 30.62 -10.19
C ILE A 137 -37.06 30.31 -8.71
N SER A 138 -37.85 30.87 -7.79
CA SER A 138 -37.71 30.63 -6.35
C SER A 138 -38.00 29.18 -5.98
N SER A 139 -39.05 28.58 -6.53
CA SER A 139 -39.41 27.19 -6.34
C SER A 139 -38.30 26.24 -6.85
N PHE A 140 -37.80 26.54 -8.04
CA PHE A 140 -36.63 25.80 -8.61
C PHE A 140 -35.40 25.90 -7.71
N ALA A 141 -35.03 27.09 -7.25
CA ALA A 141 -33.86 27.30 -6.41
C ALA A 141 -33.96 26.57 -5.07
N VAL A 142 -35.14 26.60 -4.42
CA VAL A 142 -35.39 25.89 -3.16
C VAL A 142 -35.27 24.37 -3.38
N MET A 143 -35.97 23.86 -4.41
CA MET A 143 -35.94 22.42 -4.71
C MET A 143 -34.52 21.94 -5.08
N PHE A 144 -33.82 22.67 -5.91
CA PHE A 144 -32.42 22.39 -6.27
C PHE A 144 -31.53 22.36 -5.02
N ARG A 145 -31.66 23.34 -4.12
CA ARG A 145 -30.89 23.39 -2.87
C ARG A 145 -31.18 22.17 -1.97
N LEU A 146 -32.46 21.78 -1.83
CA LEU A 146 -32.82 20.62 -1.01
C LEU A 146 -32.25 19.32 -1.58
N MET A 147 -32.29 19.15 -2.90
CA MET A 147 -31.79 17.93 -3.57
C MET A 147 -30.25 17.84 -3.59
N THR A 148 -29.55 18.97 -3.63
CA THR A 148 -28.06 18.98 -3.69
C THR A 148 -27.42 19.01 -2.31
N LYS A 149 -28.15 19.37 -1.24
CA LYS A 149 -27.62 19.53 0.11
C LYS A 149 -26.84 18.30 0.58
N ASN A 150 -27.43 17.13 0.53
CA ASN A 150 -26.81 15.88 1.01
C ASN A 150 -25.55 15.51 0.22
N LYS A 151 -25.51 15.82 -1.09
CA LYS A 151 -24.35 15.59 -1.94
C LYS A 151 -23.22 16.55 -1.61
N SER A 152 -23.53 17.82 -1.36
CA SER A 152 -22.54 18.83 -0.97
C SER A 152 -21.92 18.52 0.39
N GLU A 153 -22.73 18.09 1.36
CA GLU A 153 -22.25 17.66 2.69
C GLU A 153 -21.34 16.44 2.59
N TYR A 154 -21.68 15.46 1.74
CA TYR A 154 -20.84 14.27 1.55
C TYR A 154 -19.52 14.62 0.85
N ILE A 155 -19.51 15.54 -0.12
CA ILE A 155 -18.27 16.03 -0.74
C ILE A 155 -17.38 16.73 0.31
N SER A 156 -17.95 17.56 1.17
CA SER A 156 -17.23 18.20 2.28
C SER A 156 -16.62 17.15 3.22
N TYR A 157 -17.38 16.13 3.59
CA TYR A 157 -16.92 15.02 4.42
C TYR A 157 -15.74 14.26 3.79
N ILE A 158 -15.79 13.98 2.48
CA ILE A 158 -14.68 13.37 1.74
C ILE A 158 -13.44 14.29 1.78
N CYS A 159 -13.62 15.60 1.53
CA CYS A 159 -12.54 16.58 1.56
C CYS A 159 -11.87 16.67 2.94
N ASP A 160 -12.65 16.68 4.01
CA ASP A 160 -12.16 16.68 5.38
C ASP A 160 -11.44 15.36 5.73
N GLY A 161 -11.95 14.22 5.24
CA GLY A 161 -11.31 12.93 5.35
C GLY A 161 -9.93 12.90 4.68
N VAL A 162 -9.84 13.44 3.46
CA VAL A 162 -8.57 13.58 2.73
C VAL A 162 -7.59 14.52 3.44
N GLY A 163 -8.10 15.61 4.05
CA GLY A 163 -7.30 16.52 4.87
C GLY A 163 -6.65 15.80 6.04
N ARG A 164 -7.43 15.03 6.80
CA ARG A 164 -6.95 14.23 7.94
C ARG A 164 -5.94 13.16 7.54
N LEU A 165 -6.09 12.54 6.36
CA LEU A 165 -5.11 11.62 5.79
C LEU A 165 -3.78 12.32 5.46
N ALA A 166 -3.83 13.59 5.04
CA ALA A 166 -2.63 14.40 4.76
C ALA A 166 -1.89 14.81 6.03
N ASP A 167 -2.60 14.98 7.16
CA ASP A 167 -2.07 15.35 8.48
C ASP A 167 -1.54 14.14 9.29
N ASP A 168 -1.27 13.01 8.63
CA ASP A 168 -0.67 11.81 9.20
C ASP A 168 -1.51 11.10 10.27
N THR A 169 -2.83 11.31 10.25
CA THR A 169 -3.75 10.63 11.18
C THR A 169 -3.97 9.20 10.74
N GLU A 170 -3.41 8.23 11.46
CA GLU A 170 -3.60 6.79 11.19
C GLU A 170 -5.08 6.38 11.36
N GLY A 171 -5.55 5.49 10.49
CA GLY A 171 -6.86 4.84 10.64
C GLY A 171 -8.05 5.65 10.14
N VAL A 172 -7.84 6.74 9.40
CA VAL A 172 -8.95 7.46 8.77
C VAL A 172 -9.54 6.62 7.64
N VAL A 173 -10.80 6.20 7.81
CA VAL A 173 -11.60 5.53 6.79
C VAL A 173 -12.76 6.44 6.42
N ILE A 174 -12.91 6.73 5.14
CA ILE A 174 -14.02 7.51 4.59
C ILE A 174 -15.19 6.56 4.38
N GLU A 175 -16.33 6.83 5.01
CA GLU A 175 -17.53 6.01 4.85
C GLU A 175 -18.03 6.06 3.41
N GLU A 176 -18.21 4.90 2.78
CA GLU A 176 -18.69 4.76 1.41
C GLU A 176 -20.21 4.87 1.41
N LYS A 177 -20.75 5.99 0.88
CA LYS A 177 -22.19 6.27 0.84
C LYS A 177 -22.68 6.41 -0.59
N GLY A 178 -23.75 5.69 -0.90
CA GLY A 178 -24.40 5.78 -2.19
C GLY A 178 -24.02 4.65 -3.15
N SER A 179 -24.29 4.87 -4.44
CA SER A 179 -23.94 3.96 -5.55
C SER A 179 -23.51 4.75 -6.78
N ASP A 180 -22.92 5.92 -6.57
CA ASP A 180 -22.53 6.86 -7.60
C ASP A 180 -21.01 7.06 -7.69
N GLU A 181 -20.59 8.04 -8.46
CA GLU A 181 -19.18 8.37 -8.66
C GLU A 181 -18.46 8.77 -7.36
N LEU A 182 -19.19 9.31 -6.38
CA LEU A 182 -18.63 9.73 -5.07
C LEU A 182 -18.24 8.53 -4.21
N GLU A 183 -19.06 7.46 -4.23
CA GLU A 183 -18.72 6.18 -3.57
C GLU A 183 -17.40 5.61 -4.13
N LYS A 184 -17.26 5.58 -5.48
CA LYS A 184 -16.03 5.10 -6.11
C LYS A 184 -14.80 5.93 -5.75
N ILE A 185 -14.97 7.25 -5.60
CA ILE A 185 -13.91 8.15 -5.14
C ILE A 185 -13.53 7.79 -3.71
N SER A 186 -14.50 7.62 -2.81
CA SER A 186 -14.25 7.26 -1.41
C SER A 186 -13.54 5.91 -1.29
N ALA A 187 -13.98 4.88 -2.04
CA ALA A 187 -13.34 3.57 -2.09
C ALA A 187 -11.90 3.66 -2.62
N SER A 188 -11.66 4.46 -3.65
CA SER A 188 -10.31 4.66 -4.21
C SER A 188 -9.38 5.38 -3.23
N ILE A 189 -9.89 6.35 -2.47
CA ILE A 189 -9.14 7.05 -1.43
C ILE A 189 -8.82 6.11 -0.27
N ASN A 190 -9.78 5.29 0.18
CA ASN A 190 -9.58 4.30 1.23
C ASN A 190 -8.49 3.29 0.84
N LYS A 191 -8.54 2.77 -0.39
CA LYS A 191 -7.51 1.86 -0.92
C LYS A 191 -6.12 2.52 -0.93
N MET A 192 -6.03 3.75 -1.44
CA MET A 192 -4.76 4.50 -1.48
C MET A 192 -4.23 4.78 -0.06
N SER A 193 -5.13 5.08 0.90
CA SER A 193 -4.78 5.25 2.31
C SER A 193 -4.20 3.97 2.90
N GLN A 194 -4.83 2.83 2.63
CA GLN A 194 -4.35 1.53 3.10
C GLN A 194 -2.95 1.21 2.52
N GLU A 195 -2.76 1.36 1.21
CA GLU A 195 -1.47 1.13 0.56
C GLU A 195 -0.37 2.06 1.13
N LEU A 196 -0.70 3.32 1.40
CA LEU A 196 0.22 4.29 2.00
C LEU A 196 0.60 3.90 3.43
N ASN A 197 -0.38 3.50 4.25
CA ASN A 197 -0.14 3.06 5.63
C ASN A 197 0.71 1.79 5.68
N GLU A 198 0.46 0.82 4.79
CA GLU A 198 1.30 -0.38 4.67
C GLU A 198 2.74 -0.03 4.27
N LYS A 199 2.91 0.91 3.32
CA LYS A 199 4.25 1.37 2.92
C LYS A 199 4.98 2.05 4.08
N ARG A 200 4.31 2.97 4.80
CA ARG A 200 4.87 3.64 5.98
C ARG A 200 5.24 2.66 7.09
N ARG A 201 4.40 1.65 7.33
CA ARG A 201 4.71 0.60 8.30
C ARG A 201 5.98 -0.15 7.93
N ARG A 202 6.10 -0.56 6.67
CA ARG A 202 7.32 -1.22 6.18
C ARG A 202 8.56 -0.33 6.30
N GLU A 203 8.44 0.95 5.97
CA GLU A 203 9.54 1.91 6.13
C GLU A 203 9.98 2.04 7.61
N ARG A 204 9.02 2.17 8.55
CA ARG A 204 9.31 2.22 9.99
C ARG A 204 9.97 0.91 10.50
N GLU A 205 9.49 -0.24 10.04
CA GLU A 205 10.08 -1.55 10.36
C GLU A 205 11.53 -1.63 9.86
N LEU A 206 11.80 -1.19 8.65
CA LEU A 206 13.15 -1.14 8.07
C LEU A 206 14.07 -0.16 8.82
N GLU A 207 13.57 1.02 9.19
CA GLU A 207 14.33 1.99 10.01
C GLU A 207 14.65 1.44 11.41
N ALA A 208 13.69 0.78 12.06
CA ALA A 208 13.89 0.13 13.35
C ALA A 208 14.98 -0.97 13.24
N GLN A 209 14.89 -1.85 12.26
CA GLN A 209 15.90 -2.88 12.01
C GLN A 209 17.29 -2.29 11.73
N ARG A 210 17.36 -1.20 10.95
CA ARG A 210 18.62 -0.49 10.69
C ARG A 210 19.21 0.11 11.96
N SER A 211 18.38 0.73 12.79
CA SER A 211 18.81 1.33 14.05
C SER A 211 19.31 0.28 15.05
N GLU A 212 18.59 -0.84 15.15
CA GLU A 212 19.00 -1.97 15.97
C GLU A 212 20.34 -2.57 15.48
N LEU A 213 20.50 -2.75 14.18
CA LEU A 213 21.76 -3.20 13.56
C LEU A 213 22.92 -2.30 13.97
N ILE A 214 22.80 -0.97 13.83
CA ILE A 214 23.86 -0.01 14.19
C ILE A 214 24.18 -0.10 15.68
N THR A 215 23.18 -0.25 16.52
CA THR A 215 23.34 -0.34 17.99
C THR A 215 24.10 -1.62 18.37
N ASN A 216 23.69 -2.77 17.84
CA ASN A 216 24.30 -4.07 18.11
C ASN A 216 25.73 -4.14 17.58
N VAL A 217 25.98 -3.66 16.34
CA VAL A 217 27.34 -3.53 15.79
C VAL A 217 28.23 -2.68 16.67
N SER A 218 27.76 -1.52 17.10
CA SER A 218 28.54 -0.61 17.93
C SER A 218 28.93 -1.23 19.27
N HIS A 219 28.01 -1.98 19.89
CA HIS A 219 28.26 -2.71 21.11
C HIS A 219 29.31 -3.82 20.91
N ASP A 220 29.13 -4.65 19.88
CA ASP A 220 29.97 -5.81 19.61
C ASP A 220 31.37 -5.45 19.09
N LEU A 221 31.53 -4.27 18.49
CA LEU A 221 32.86 -3.69 18.17
C LEU A 221 33.55 -3.09 19.40
N ARG A 222 32.80 -2.42 20.29
CA ARG A 222 33.39 -1.74 21.46
C ARG A 222 34.05 -2.72 22.43
N SER A 223 33.43 -3.88 22.68
CA SER A 223 33.94 -4.85 23.65
C SER A 223 35.34 -5.37 23.32
N PRO A 224 35.60 -5.97 22.12
CA PRO A 224 36.94 -6.43 21.77
C PRO A 224 37.95 -5.28 21.68
N LEU A 225 37.53 -4.11 21.17
CA LEU A 225 38.42 -2.94 21.06
C LEU A 225 38.88 -2.46 22.44
N THR A 226 37.98 -2.40 23.42
CA THR A 226 38.34 -2.03 24.81
C THR A 226 39.30 -3.04 25.40
N SER A 227 39.10 -4.35 25.15
CA SER A 227 40.00 -5.41 25.59
C SER A 227 41.38 -5.27 24.97
N ILE A 228 41.49 -5.05 23.65
CA ILE A 228 42.74 -4.84 22.92
C ILE A 228 43.49 -3.64 23.52
N ILE A 229 42.83 -2.50 23.69
CA ILE A 229 43.42 -1.29 24.27
C ILE A 229 43.97 -1.59 25.69
N GLY A 230 43.20 -2.33 26.50
CA GLY A 230 43.62 -2.73 27.83
C GLY A 230 44.89 -3.57 27.84
N TYR A 231 44.96 -4.63 27.01
CA TYR A 231 46.14 -5.49 26.92
C TYR A 231 47.36 -4.77 26.33
N VAL A 232 47.16 -3.91 25.34
CA VAL A 232 48.24 -3.07 24.78
C VAL A 232 48.80 -2.10 25.85
N ARG A 233 47.92 -1.54 26.69
CA ARG A 233 48.33 -0.70 27.83
C ARG A 233 49.16 -1.50 28.84
N LEU A 234 48.72 -2.71 29.23
CA LEU A 234 49.44 -3.59 30.14
C LEU A 234 50.84 -3.98 29.56
N LEU A 235 50.91 -4.26 28.28
CA LEU A 235 52.18 -4.51 27.60
C LEU A 235 53.12 -3.29 27.70
N LYS A 236 52.60 -2.08 27.54
CA LYS A 236 53.37 -0.85 27.61
C LYS A 236 53.85 -0.53 29.03
N GLU A 237 52.99 -0.76 30.08
CA GLU A 237 53.27 -0.45 31.48
C GLU A 237 54.25 -1.48 32.09
N ASN A 238 54.10 -2.78 31.82
CA ASN A 238 54.91 -3.85 32.40
C ASN A 238 56.29 -4.05 31.75
N GLY A 239 56.54 -3.42 30.61
CA GLY A 239 57.86 -3.31 29.98
C GLY A 239 58.62 -4.62 29.83
N CYS A 240 58.00 -5.69 29.28
CA CYS A 240 58.61 -6.99 28.92
C CYS A 240 59.42 -7.68 30.07
N LYS A 241 59.15 -7.36 31.33
CA LYS A 241 59.84 -7.96 32.47
C LYS A 241 59.50 -9.41 32.76
N ASP A 242 58.30 -9.84 32.32
CA ASP A 242 57.79 -11.20 32.47
C ASP A 242 57.43 -11.73 31.04
N GLU A 243 58.33 -12.54 30.49
CA GLU A 243 58.22 -13.06 29.15
C GLU A 243 56.97 -13.92 28.96
N GLN A 244 56.52 -14.59 29.99
CA GLN A 244 55.35 -15.44 29.98
C GLN A 244 54.05 -14.62 29.88
N LYS A 245 53.95 -13.54 30.67
CA LYS A 245 52.81 -12.59 30.61
C LYS A 245 52.81 -11.77 29.33
N PHE A 246 54.00 -11.44 28.82
CA PHE A 246 54.10 -10.75 27.52
C PHE A 246 53.56 -11.60 26.40
N SER A 247 53.94 -12.88 26.31
CA SER A 247 53.42 -13.84 25.33
C SER A 247 51.91 -14.03 25.47
N GLU A 248 51.37 -14.17 26.69
CA GLU A 248 49.94 -14.30 26.97
C GLU A 248 49.16 -13.06 26.47
N TYR A 249 49.62 -11.85 26.79
CA TYR A 249 48.95 -10.61 26.39
C TYR A 249 48.98 -10.41 24.87
N ILE A 250 50.06 -10.76 24.19
CA ILE A 250 50.13 -10.74 22.73
C ILE A 250 49.15 -11.73 22.12
N GLU A 251 49.10 -12.97 22.64
CA GLU A 251 48.20 -14.01 22.13
C GLU A 251 46.72 -13.64 22.32
N VAL A 252 46.37 -13.08 23.47
CA VAL A 252 44.99 -12.58 23.73
C VAL A 252 44.65 -11.41 22.82
N THR A 253 45.63 -10.49 22.60
CA THR A 253 45.42 -9.34 21.71
C THR A 253 45.20 -9.79 20.28
N ASP A 254 46.03 -10.73 19.78
CA ASP A 254 45.91 -11.29 18.44
C ASP A 254 44.56 -11.99 18.25
N ARG A 255 44.15 -12.85 19.20
CA ARG A 255 42.85 -13.53 19.19
C ARG A 255 41.69 -12.54 19.13
N ARG A 256 41.75 -11.42 19.88
CA ARG A 256 40.73 -10.37 19.85
C ARG A 256 40.71 -9.62 18.52
N LEU A 257 41.87 -9.34 17.93
CA LEU A 257 41.98 -8.72 16.60
C LEU A 257 41.41 -9.62 15.50
N GLN A 258 41.68 -10.91 15.52
CA GLN A 258 41.12 -11.88 14.56
C GLN A 258 39.57 -11.95 14.70
N GLY A 259 39.07 -11.96 15.93
CA GLY A 259 37.63 -11.90 16.18
C GLY A 259 36.98 -10.63 15.66
N LEU A 260 37.64 -9.48 15.87
CA LEU A 260 37.16 -8.17 15.38
C LEU A 260 37.18 -8.14 13.83
N LYS A 261 38.25 -8.60 13.19
CA LYS A 261 38.33 -8.70 11.73
C LYS A 261 37.16 -9.54 11.19
N LYS A 262 36.96 -10.75 11.75
CA LYS A 262 35.89 -11.64 11.33
C LYS A 262 34.51 -10.97 11.43
N LEU A 263 34.24 -10.23 12.54
CA LEU A 263 32.99 -9.51 12.73
C LEU A 263 32.78 -8.45 11.65
N VAL A 264 33.84 -7.67 11.32
CA VAL A 264 33.77 -6.65 10.25
C VAL A 264 33.53 -7.29 8.89
N ASP A 265 34.22 -8.40 8.57
CA ASP A 265 34.06 -9.13 7.31
C ASP A 265 32.64 -9.70 7.17
N GLU A 266 32.09 -10.31 8.23
CA GLU A 266 30.71 -10.84 8.26
C GLU A 266 29.67 -9.71 8.11
N LEU A 267 29.88 -8.56 8.74
CA LEU A 267 29.00 -7.40 8.61
C LEU A 267 29.02 -6.85 7.17
N PHE A 268 30.21 -6.73 6.59
CA PHE A 268 30.35 -6.26 5.22
C PHE A 268 29.70 -7.23 4.22
N GLU A 269 29.88 -8.53 4.43
CA GLU A 269 29.24 -9.57 3.63
C GLU A 269 27.71 -9.47 3.71
N LEU A 270 27.14 -9.35 4.92
CA LEU A 270 25.69 -9.22 5.11
C LEU A 270 25.13 -7.97 4.44
N THR A 271 25.81 -6.82 4.61
CA THR A 271 25.36 -5.57 3.99
C THR A 271 25.42 -5.65 2.46
N LYS A 272 26.40 -6.36 1.91
CA LYS A 272 26.52 -6.61 0.47
C LYS A 272 25.39 -7.52 -0.05
N LEU A 273 25.04 -8.59 0.68
CA LEU A 273 23.95 -9.51 0.34
C LEU A 273 22.56 -8.86 0.42
N ASP A 274 22.41 -7.80 1.23
CA ASP A 274 21.17 -7.03 1.35
C ASP A 274 21.05 -5.88 0.36
N SER A 275 22.12 -5.56 -0.36
CA SER A 275 22.10 -4.50 -1.37
C SER A 275 21.17 -4.87 -2.53
N PRO A 276 20.32 -3.94 -3.01
CA PRO A 276 19.50 -4.16 -4.20
C PRO A 276 20.31 -4.44 -5.48
N ASP A 277 21.56 -3.93 -5.51
CA ASP A 277 22.46 -4.09 -6.66
C ASP A 277 23.29 -5.40 -6.60
N PHE A 278 23.11 -6.20 -5.54
CA PHE A 278 23.83 -7.46 -5.41
C PHE A 278 23.28 -8.51 -6.37
N THR A 279 24.17 -9.10 -7.14
CA THR A 279 23.88 -10.19 -8.07
C THR A 279 24.61 -11.46 -7.66
N MET A 280 23.91 -12.59 -7.66
CA MET A 280 24.48 -13.93 -7.47
C MET A 280 25.16 -14.39 -8.76
N ASN A 281 26.27 -15.11 -8.62
CA ASN A 281 26.94 -15.73 -9.76
C ASN A 281 26.41 -17.16 -9.95
N PHE A 282 25.24 -17.29 -10.58
CA PHE A 282 24.61 -18.58 -10.81
C PHE A 282 25.29 -19.35 -11.95
N GLU A 283 25.74 -20.56 -11.65
CA GLU A 283 26.29 -21.52 -12.59
C GLU A 283 25.57 -22.87 -12.43
N ALA A 284 25.50 -23.65 -13.51
CA ALA A 284 24.95 -25.01 -13.43
C ALA A 284 25.86 -25.90 -12.59
N GLY A 285 25.32 -26.57 -11.59
CA GLY A 285 26.12 -27.43 -10.73
C GLY A 285 25.33 -28.51 -10.00
N ASP A 286 26.00 -29.56 -9.61
CA ASP A 286 25.45 -30.66 -8.83
C ASP A 286 25.58 -30.40 -7.33
N VAL A 287 24.44 -30.09 -6.68
CA VAL A 287 24.38 -29.84 -5.24
C VAL A 287 24.75 -31.09 -4.43
N THR A 288 24.34 -32.28 -4.88
CA THR A 288 24.65 -33.54 -4.20
C THR A 288 26.17 -33.79 -4.18
N GLY A 289 26.80 -33.60 -5.32
CA GLY A 289 28.29 -33.69 -5.43
C GLY A 289 29.00 -32.69 -4.54
N LEU A 290 28.50 -31.45 -4.48
CA LEU A 290 29.03 -30.41 -3.62
C LEU A 290 28.90 -30.76 -2.13
N VAL A 291 27.76 -31.28 -1.69
CA VAL A 291 27.53 -31.70 -0.30
C VAL A 291 28.43 -32.87 0.07
N LYS A 292 28.70 -33.84 -0.85
CA LYS A 292 29.67 -34.94 -0.65
C LYS A 292 31.09 -34.40 -0.44
N GLN A 293 31.48 -33.43 -1.26
CA GLN A 293 32.81 -32.78 -1.13
C GLN A 293 32.95 -32.08 0.22
N PHE A 294 31.92 -31.29 0.63
CA PHE A 294 31.92 -30.64 1.95
C PHE A 294 31.95 -31.63 3.10
N GLY A 295 31.20 -32.72 3.01
CA GLY A 295 31.23 -33.78 4.02
C GLY A 295 32.63 -34.34 4.20
N PHE A 296 33.38 -34.58 3.11
CA PHE A 296 34.76 -35.07 3.18
C PHE A 296 35.70 -34.02 3.81
N GLU A 297 35.69 -32.77 3.32
CA GLU A 297 36.56 -31.69 3.82
C GLU A 297 36.31 -31.39 5.31
N MET A 298 35.01 -31.24 5.70
CA MET A 298 34.64 -30.91 7.06
C MET A 298 34.85 -32.11 8.02
N GLY A 299 34.73 -33.35 7.53
CA GLY A 299 35.04 -34.57 8.33
C GLY A 299 36.48 -34.54 8.79
N MET A 300 37.45 -34.15 7.96
CA MET A 300 38.84 -34.01 8.37
C MET A 300 39.05 -32.92 9.43
N ILE A 301 38.39 -31.77 9.27
CA ILE A 301 38.49 -30.62 10.20
C ILE A 301 37.88 -30.95 11.55
N LEU A 302 36.66 -31.52 11.55
CA LEU A 302 35.94 -31.95 12.79
C LEU A 302 36.72 -33.06 13.52
N GLY A 303 37.33 -34.02 12.76
CA GLY A 303 38.15 -35.06 13.33
C GLY A 303 39.33 -34.55 14.14
N GLN A 304 39.99 -33.47 13.68
CA GLN A 304 41.06 -32.81 14.42
C GLN A 304 40.57 -32.15 15.73
N GLN A 305 39.29 -31.80 15.79
CA GLN A 305 38.65 -31.23 16.98
C GLN A 305 37.97 -32.26 17.91
N GLY A 306 38.12 -33.56 17.60
CA GLY A 306 37.57 -34.65 18.41
C GLY A 306 36.13 -35.02 18.11
N PHE A 307 35.54 -34.54 17.00
CA PHE A 307 34.21 -34.91 16.56
C PHE A 307 34.28 -35.99 15.45
N THR A 308 33.22 -36.79 15.37
CA THR A 308 33.05 -37.75 14.25
C THR A 308 31.98 -37.17 13.31
N LEU A 309 32.21 -37.16 12.01
CA LEU A 309 31.20 -36.81 11.03
C LEU A 309 30.59 -38.08 10.40
N GLU A 310 29.32 -38.27 10.52
CA GLU A 310 28.54 -39.32 9.83
C GLU A 310 27.85 -38.67 8.62
N CYS A 311 28.05 -39.25 7.42
CA CYS A 311 27.47 -38.78 6.18
C CYS A 311 26.45 -39.80 5.65
N ASP A 312 25.22 -39.35 5.42
CA ASP A 312 24.13 -40.11 4.77
C ASP A 312 23.60 -39.26 3.61
N ILE A 313 24.34 -39.25 2.50
CA ILE A 313 24.10 -38.38 1.36
C ILE A 313 23.54 -39.21 0.22
N ASP A 314 22.44 -38.76 -0.37
CA ASP A 314 21.80 -39.39 -1.53
C ASP A 314 22.80 -39.56 -2.68
N ASP A 315 22.65 -40.64 -3.47
CA ASP A 315 23.48 -40.88 -4.64
C ASP A 315 22.97 -40.17 -5.90
N GLU A 316 21.72 -39.76 -5.91
CA GLU A 316 21.10 -39.08 -7.07
C GLU A 316 21.66 -37.66 -7.24
N PRO A 317 22.24 -37.31 -8.40
CA PRO A 317 22.72 -35.96 -8.66
C PRO A 317 21.55 -34.96 -8.71
N PHE A 318 21.69 -33.83 -8.03
CA PHE A 318 20.71 -32.75 -8.08
C PHE A 318 21.30 -31.52 -8.75
N GLU A 319 21.09 -31.41 -10.07
CA GLU A 319 21.56 -30.25 -10.86
C GLU A 319 20.62 -29.07 -10.76
N MET A 320 21.16 -27.89 -10.44
CA MET A 320 20.44 -26.61 -10.46
C MET A 320 21.40 -25.44 -10.74
N GLN A 321 20.83 -24.26 -10.96
CA GLN A 321 21.59 -23.01 -10.99
C GLN A 321 21.95 -22.63 -9.54
N LEU A 322 23.23 -22.53 -9.23
CA LEU A 322 23.70 -22.20 -7.89
C LEU A 322 24.99 -21.36 -7.94
N ASP A 323 25.19 -20.56 -6.90
CA ASP A 323 26.46 -19.88 -6.63
C ASP A 323 27.28 -20.75 -5.69
N HIS A 324 28.30 -21.41 -6.24
CA HIS A 324 29.12 -22.38 -5.53
C HIS A 324 29.80 -21.78 -4.30
N GLU A 325 30.40 -20.58 -4.43
CA GLU A 325 31.07 -19.91 -3.31
C GLU A 325 30.12 -19.56 -2.19
N ARG A 326 28.92 -19.10 -2.54
CA ARG A 326 27.89 -18.73 -1.56
C ARG A 326 27.31 -19.95 -0.86
N LEU A 327 27.05 -21.04 -1.59
CA LEU A 327 26.58 -22.26 -0.95
C LEU A 327 27.66 -22.89 -0.06
N ALA A 328 28.93 -22.83 -0.47
CA ALA A 328 30.06 -23.18 0.38
C ALA A 328 30.08 -22.38 1.69
N ARG A 329 29.79 -21.10 1.62
CA ARG A 329 29.69 -20.20 2.78
C ARG A 329 28.57 -20.62 3.74
N VAL A 330 27.40 -21.05 3.21
CA VAL A 330 26.33 -21.61 4.01
C VAL A 330 26.80 -22.83 4.80
N MET A 331 27.41 -23.80 4.10
CA MET A 331 27.88 -25.01 4.74
C MET A 331 28.93 -24.71 5.81
N ASN A 332 29.91 -23.86 5.52
CA ASN A 332 30.92 -23.44 6.49
C ASN A 332 30.31 -22.80 7.75
N ASN A 333 29.27 -21.96 7.61
CA ASN A 333 28.60 -21.36 8.74
C ASN A 333 27.86 -22.41 9.60
N LEU A 334 27.22 -23.40 8.97
CA LEU A 334 26.52 -24.48 9.68
C LEU A 334 27.51 -25.38 10.41
N PHE A 335 28.59 -25.80 9.75
CA PHE A 335 29.63 -26.63 10.38
C PHE A 335 30.38 -25.90 11.49
N ALA A 336 30.70 -24.62 11.33
CA ALA A 336 31.31 -23.83 12.40
C ALA A 336 30.38 -23.70 13.63
N ASN A 337 29.07 -23.64 13.38
CA ASN A 337 28.09 -23.62 14.45
C ASN A 337 28.03 -25.00 15.16
N ALA A 338 28.01 -26.11 14.41
CA ALA A 338 28.07 -27.44 14.97
C ALA A 338 29.34 -27.65 15.79
N ALA A 339 30.53 -27.33 15.25
CA ALA A 339 31.82 -27.45 15.96
C ALA A 339 31.86 -26.65 17.27
N LYS A 340 31.17 -25.50 17.33
CA LYS A 340 31.13 -24.64 18.51
C LYS A 340 30.19 -25.14 19.60
N TYR A 341 29.04 -25.69 19.21
CA TYR A 341 27.94 -25.97 20.12
C TYR A 341 27.62 -27.48 20.32
N ALA A 342 28.22 -28.34 19.51
CA ALA A 342 28.08 -29.77 19.71
C ALA A 342 28.64 -30.26 21.06
N GLU A 343 28.03 -31.24 21.66
CA GLU A 343 28.55 -31.91 22.85
C GLU A 343 29.86 -32.64 22.48
N PRO A 344 30.96 -32.45 23.24
CA PRO A 344 32.23 -33.08 22.95
C PRO A 344 32.11 -34.60 22.83
N ASN A 345 32.87 -35.20 21.92
CA ASN A 345 32.90 -36.65 21.65
C ASN A 345 31.56 -37.22 21.13
N THR A 346 30.71 -36.42 20.56
CA THR A 346 29.49 -36.86 19.88
C THR A 346 29.64 -36.79 18.36
N ALA A 347 28.78 -37.50 17.63
CA ALA A 347 28.77 -37.45 16.17
C ALA A 347 27.96 -36.19 15.68
N VAL A 348 28.52 -35.56 14.68
CA VAL A 348 27.81 -34.59 13.81
C VAL A 348 27.32 -35.40 12.61
N ARG A 349 26.04 -35.25 12.23
CA ARG A 349 25.47 -35.97 11.09
C ARG A 349 25.10 -35.01 9.96
N LEU A 350 25.63 -35.29 8.79
CA LEU A 350 25.27 -34.64 7.54
C LEU A 350 24.46 -35.58 6.68
N SER A 351 23.26 -35.18 6.29
CA SER A 351 22.43 -35.98 5.38
C SER A 351 21.88 -35.07 4.25
N SER A 352 21.67 -35.70 3.09
CA SER A 352 20.90 -35.02 2.02
C SER A 352 19.93 -35.97 1.38
N LYS A 353 18.76 -35.46 0.99
CA LYS A 353 17.74 -36.24 0.32
C LYS A 353 17.11 -35.43 -0.83
N VAL A 354 17.18 -36.01 -2.01
CA VAL A 354 16.50 -35.50 -3.21
C VAL A 354 15.03 -35.90 -3.18
N SER A 355 14.13 -34.96 -3.42
CA SER A 355 12.68 -35.22 -3.45
C SER A 355 12.02 -34.34 -4.51
N GLY A 356 11.65 -34.94 -5.63
CA GLY A 356 10.99 -34.23 -6.73
C GLY A 356 11.86 -33.07 -7.29
N SER A 357 11.37 -31.84 -7.19
CA SER A 357 12.09 -30.65 -7.67
C SER A 357 13.00 -30.02 -6.63
N GLY A 358 13.21 -30.65 -5.47
CA GLY A 358 13.99 -30.08 -4.37
C GLY A 358 14.98 -31.06 -3.75
N ILE A 359 15.97 -30.52 -3.05
CA ILE A 359 16.92 -31.23 -2.20
C ILE A 359 16.88 -30.66 -0.79
N ASN A 360 16.82 -31.52 0.20
CA ASN A 360 16.94 -31.19 1.62
C ASN A 360 18.33 -31.59 2.12
N ILE A 361 19.08 -30.66 2.66
CA ILE A 361 20.40 -30.89 3.27
C ILE A 361 20.22 -30.66 4.77
N CYS A 362 20.51 -31.67 5.58
CA CYS A 362 20.35 -31.63 7.02
C CYS A 362 21.71 -31.79 7.71
N LEU A 363 22.01 -30.87 8.63
CA LEU A 363 23.16 -31.00 9.54
C LEU A 363 22.63 -31.09 10.96
N SER A 364 22.91 -32.21 11.65
CA SER A 364 22.45 -32.46 13.02
C SER A 364 23.61 -32.64 13.95
N ASN A 365 23.53 -32.11 15.16
CA ASN A 365 24.47 -32.38 16.24
C ASN A 365 23.77 -32.45 17.59
N ARG A 366 24.38 -33.17 18.53
CA ARG A 366 23.91 -33.22 19.91
C ARG A 366 24.32 -31.95 20.65
N ILE A 367 23.41 -31.39 21.43
CA ILE A 367 23.66 -30.24 22.31
C ILE A 367 23.65 -30.70 23.77
N ALA A 368 24.41 -30.02 24.63
CA ALA A 368 24.50 -30.39 26.02
C ALA A 368 23.11 -30.35 26.72
N ASP A 369 22.85 -31.35 27.59
CA ASP A 369 21.58 -31.53 28.30
C ASP A 369 21.16 -30.24 29.04
N GLY A 370 19.85 -29.95 28.99
CA GLY A 370 19.24 -28.78 29.62
C GLY A 370 19.38 -27.49 28.85
N ARG A 371 19.89 -27.47 27.62
CA ARG A 371 19.97 -26.30 26.75
C ARG A 371 18.63 -26.14 26.03
N GLN A 372 17.88 -25.11 26.39
CA GLN A 372 16.77 -24.65 25.55
C GLN A 372 17.33 -23.74 24.46
N VAL A 373 17.10 -24.12 23.20
CA VAL A 373 17.54 -23.35 22.03
C VAL A 373 16.29 -22.76 21.39
N ASP A 374 16.28 -21.44 21.28
CA ASP A 374 15.25 -20.75 20.49
C ASP A 374 15.56 -20.90 19.00
N THR A 375 14.93 -21.89 18.39
CA THR A 375 15.12 -22.21 16.96
C THR A 375 14.47 -21.18 16.03
N THR A 376 13.60 -20.31 16.55
CA THR A 376 12.91 -19.28 15.77
C THR A 376 13.81 -18.08 15.53
N SER A 377 14.42 -17.58 16.61
CA SER A 377 15.24 -16.35 16.57
C SER A 377 16.71 -16.58 16.22
N MET A 378 17.18 -17.84 16.16
CA MET A 378 18.60 -18.16 15.95
C MET A 378 19.16 -17.70 14.59
N PHE A 379 18.30 -17.43 13.61
CA PHE A 379 18.67 -16.87 12.31
C PHE A 379 18.61 -15.34 12.29
N ASP A 380 18.20 -14.70 13.39
CA ASP A 380 18.18 -13.25 13.49
C ASP A 380 19.60 -12.70 13.64
N ARG A 381 19.81 -11.49 13.17
CA ARG A 381 21.12 -10.82 13.21
C ARG A 381 21.53 -10.60 14.67
N PHE A 382 22.80 -10.91 14.99
CA PHE A 382 23.39 -10.76 16.33
C PHE A 382 22.73 -11.65 17.41
N TYR A 383 21.90 -12.62 17.03
CA TYR A 383 21.38 -13.56 18.00
C TYR A 383 22.50 -14.36 18.64
N LYS A 384 22.54 -14.36 19.97
CA LYS A 384 23.46 -15.14 20.82
C LYS A 384 22.65 -15.70 21.97
N ASP A 385 22.79 -16.99 22.25
CA ASP A 385 22.26 -17.60 23.44
C ASP A 385 22.85 -16.92 24.69
N ASP A 386 22.06 -16.72 25.75
CA ASP A 386 22.46 -15.95 26.96
C ASP A 386 23.75 -16.45 27.59
N ARG A 387 24.05 -17.74 27.52
CA ARG A 387 25.29 -18.34 28.02
C ARG A 387 26.50 -18.12 27.13
N SER A 388 26.29 -17.84 25.83
CA SER A 388 27.36 -17.55 24.88
C SER A 388 27.75 -16.07 24.83
N ARG A 389 27.08 -15.22 25.62
CA ARG A 389 27.39 -13.76 25.72
C ARG A 389 28.78 -13.51 26.32
N SER A 390 29.27 -14.38 27.17
CA SER A 390 30.65 -14.30 27.72
C SER A 390 31.72 -14.81 26.75
N ASP A 391 31.33 -15.59 25.76
CA ASP A 391 32.25 -16.20 24.80
C ASP A 391 32.41 -15.27 23.58
N THR A 392 33.59 -14.69 23.43
CA THR A 392 33.92 -13.68 22.42
C THR A 392 34.05 -14.25 21.00
N SER A 393 33.76 -15.52 20.81
CA SER A 393 33.93 -16.21 19.54
C SER A 393 32.65 -16.23 18.70
N GLY A 394 32.30 -15.14 18.05
CA GLY A 394 31.27 -15.10 17.02
C GLY A 394 30.31 -13.91 17.16
N ALA A 395 30.08 -13.23 16.06
CA ALA A 395 29.21 -12.04 16.00
C ALA A 395 27.71 -12.35 16.01
N GLY A 396 27.31 -13.63 15.90
CA GLY A 396 25.89 -13.99 15.70
C GLY A 396 25.37 -13.64 14.31
N LEU A 397 26.27 -13.47 13.33
CA LEU A 397 25.91 -13.13 11.95
C LEU A 397 25.95 -14.36 11.01
N GLY A 398 26.69 -15.41 11.36
CA GLY A 398 26.90 -16.55 10.47
C GLY A 398 25.61 -17.25 10.01
N LEU A 399 24.66 -17.50 10.91
CA LEU A 399 23.37 -18.10 10.56
C LEU A 399 22.47 -17.14 9.80
N ALA A 400 22.51 -15.85 10.09
CA ALA A 400 21.80 -14.83 9.32
C ALA A 400 22.35 -14.71 7.88
N ILE A 401 23.66 -14.78 7.70
CA ILE A 401 24.31 -14.84 6.38
C ILE A 401 23.89 -16.12 5.64
N ALA A 402 23.91 -17.27 6.31
CA ALA A 402 23.48 -18.54 5.72
C ALA A 402 22.02 -18.48 5.25
N LYS A 403 21.12 -17.96 6.09
CA LYS A 403 19.70 -17.73 5.73
C LYS A 403 19.57 -16.85 4.50
N ARG A 404 20.24 -15.71 4.49
CA ARG A 404 20.15 -14.76 3.38
C ARG A 404 20.64 -15.35 2.06
N ILE A 405 21.75 -16.11 2.09
CA ILE A 405 22.27 -16.80 0.90
C ILE A 405 21.27 -17.85 0.39
N VAL A 406 20.69 -18.66 1.27
CA VAL A 406 19.69 -19.67 0.90
C VAL A 406 18.45 -19.03 0.31
N GLU A 407 17.97 -17.93 0.87
CA GLU A 407 16.84 -17.14 0.33
C GLU A 407 17.16 -16.58 -1.07
N LEU A 408 18.37 -16.11 -1.30
CA LEU A 408 18.81 -15.63 -2.62
C LEU A 408 18.91 -16.76 -3.67
N HIS A 409 19.06 -18.03 -3.25
CA HIS A 409 18.94 -19.21 -4.10
C HIS A 409 17.49 -19.66 -4.32
N GLY A 410 16.49 -18.95 -3.76
CA GLY A 410 15.07 -19.33 -3.81
C GLY A 410 14.72 -20.50 -2.87
N GLY A 411 15.60 -20.83 -1.92
CA GLY A 411 15.42 -21.89 -0.93
C GLY A 411 14.92 -21.38 0.42
N SER A 412 14.93 -22.31 1.39
CA SER A 412 14.62 -22.00 2.79
C SER A 412 15.58 -22.72 3.74
N ILE A 413 15.82 -22.13 4.91
CA ILE A 413 16.60 -22.72 5.99
C ILE A 413 15.77 -22.69 7.27
N SER A 414 15.81 -23.79 8.02
CA SER A 414 15.11 -23.91 9.29
C SER A 414 15.97 -24.69 10.29
N ALA A 415 15.60 -24.59 11.56
CA ALA A 415 16.21 -25.40 12.62
C ALA A 415 15.11 -26.00 13.50
N ALA A 416 15.34 -27.22 13.97
CA ALA A 416 14.50 -27.90 14.93
C ALA A 416 15.38 -28.46 16.06
N ALA A 417 14.91 -28.33 17.29
CA ALA A 417 15.57 -28.93 18.45
C ALA A 417 14.63 -29.96 19.10
N ASP A 418 15.04 -31.19 19.18
CA ASP A 418 14.30 -32.25 19.81
C ASP A 418 15.25 -33.21 20.54
N SER A 419 14.88 -33.61 21.76
CA SER A 419 15.54 -34.65 22.54
C SER A 419 17.09 -34.46 22.64
N GLY A 420 17.55 -33.22 22.81
CA GLY A 420 18.97 -32.88 22.90
C GLY A 420 19.73 -32.91 21.58
N MET A 421 19.03 -32.99 20.45
CA MET A 421 19.57 -32.84 19.10
C MET A 421 19.08 -31.52 18.50
N ILE A 422 19.96 -30.80 17.82
CA ILE A 422 19.61 -29.74 16.94
C ILE A 422 19.85 -30.16 15.48
N THR A 423 18.89 -29.86 14.62
CA THR A 423 18.97 -30.14 13.18
C THR A 423 18.71 -28.89 12.38
N PHE A 424 19.67 -28.50 11.58
CA PHE A 424 19.52 -27.45 10.56
C PHE A 424 19.12 -28.09 9.24
N THR A 425 18.09 -27.58 8.61
CA THR A 425 17.60 -28.08 7.32
C THR A 425 17.66 -26.96 6.31
N VAL A 426 18.43 -27.16 5.24
CA VAL A 426 18.47 -26.29 4.07
C VAL A 426 17.72 -26.97 2.94
N THR A 427 16.69 -26.31 2.42
CA THR A 427 15.88 -26.78 1.30
C THR A 427 16.18 -25.91 0.08
N LEU A 428 16.64 -26.52 -1.01
CA LEU A 428 16.84 -25.86 -2.30
C LEU A 428 15.89 -26.48 -3.32
N THR A 429 15.34 -25.63 -4.21
CA THR A 429 14.41 -26.07 -5.26
C THR A 429 14.89 -25.58 -6.63
N ARG A 430 14.70 -26.41 -7.66
CA ARG A 430 14.94 -25.97 -9.04
C ARG A 430 13.95 -24.86 -9.36
N SER A 431 14.45 -23.69 -9.73
CA SER A 431 13.60 -22.67 -10.34
C SER A 431 13.14 -23.18 -11.69
N SER A 432 11.80 -23.18 -11.90
CA SER A 432 11.17 -23.60 -13.17
C SER A 432 11.58 -22.68 -14.31
#